data_ec0acf36ec3f809bfdae271f191ff5b5
#
_entry.id   ec0acf36ec3f809bfdae271f191ff5b5
#
_cell.length_a   1.000
_cell.length_b   1.000
_cell.length_c   1.000
_cell.angle_alpha   90.00
_cell.angle_beta   90.00
_cell.angle_gamma   90.00
#
_symmetry.space_group_name_H-M   'P 1'
#
loop_
_entity.id
_entity.type
_entity.pdbx_description
1 polymer ?
#
loop_
_entity_poly.entity_id
_entity_poly.type
_entity_poly.pdbx_seq_one_letter_code
_entity_poly.pdbx_strand_id
1 'polypeptide(L)'
;MKNVRATVQGRIGYVALIMFAVLVVLTIRYAYLQVIQGDALAQRMRDQSGYEFRIQSLRGAILDRNGKELAVSNMTKSLFIDPNHVYESHDPAAIAADIAPVIGLTEQEILDDIAVGGGFVWVKRQLEHEEYEAVRTVIREKGYSDCLGFQNEAKRYYPNDALAANVIGFVSLEDKGLGGVEHALDPLPEQCVIVRK
;
A
#
# COMPACT_ATOMS: atom_id res chain seq x y z
N MET A 1 -15.96 -70.29 -11.30
CA MET A 1 -15.34 -69.17 -10.54
C MET A 1 -14.25 -68.39 -11.32
N LYS A 2 -13.60 -68.92 -12.34
CA LYS A 2 -12.58 -68.23 -13.16
C LYS A 2 -13.15 -67.06 -14.00
N ASN A 3 -14.36 -67.20 -14.57
CA ASN A 3 -14.92 -66.20 -15.50
C ASN A 3 -15.37 -64.89 -14.78
N VAL A 4 -15.79 -64.96 -13.52
CA VAL A 4 -16.19 -63.77 -12.75
C VAL A 4 -15.00 -62.89 -12.41
N ARG A 5 -13.83 -63.46 -12.10
CA ARG A 5 -12.61 -62.72 -11.81
C ARG A 5 -12.07 -61.96 -13.06
N ALA A 6 -12.14 -62.60 -14.23
CA ALA A 6 -11.74 -61.95 -15.49
C ALA A 6 -12.62 -60.74 -15.84
N THR A 7 -13.94 -60.84 -15.61
CA THR A 7 -14.89 -59.76 -15.88
C THR A 7 -14.73 -58.60 -14.89
N VAL A 8 -14.44 -58.89 -13.62
CA VAL A 8 -14.17 -57.89 -12.59
C VAL A 8 -12.84 -57.17 -12.85
N GLN A 9 -11.79 -57.88 -13.21
CA GLN A 9 -10.48 -57.28 -13.59
C GLN A 9 -10.59 -56.37 -14.81
N GLY A 10 -11.38 -56.74 -15.83
CA GLY A 10 -11.65 -55.86 -16.98
C GLY A 10 -12.35 -54.56 -16.59
N ARG A 11 -13.37 -54.62 -15.72
CA ARG A 11 -14.11 -53.45 -15.23
C ARG A 11 -13.20 -52.50 -14.39
N ILE A 12 -12.35 -53.06 -13.55
CA ILE A 12 -11.36 -52.30 -12.77
C ILE A 12 -10.37 -51.61 -13.72
N GLY A 13 -9.91 -52.31 -14.77
CA GLY A 13 -9.03 -51.73 -15.79
C GLY A 13 -9.65 -50.54 -16.52
N TYR A 14 -10.93 -50.64 -16.90
CA TYR A 14 -11.65 -49.51 -17.51
C TYR A 14 -11.77 -48.28 -16.57
N VAL A 15 -12.13 -48.53 -15.31
CA VAL A 15 -12.21 -47.46 -14.32
C VAL A 15 -10.86 -46.82 -14.08
N ALA A 16 -9.79 -47.60 -13.97
CA ALA A 16 -8.43 -47.10 -13.83
C ALA A 16 -7.97 -46.26 -15.05
N LEU A 17 -8.32 -46.72 -16.25
CA LEU A 17 -8.01 -45.99 -17.50
C LEU A 17 -8.76 -44.64 -17.57
N ILE A 18 -10.04 -44.63 -17.18
CA ILE A 18 -10.82 -43.39 -17.12
C ILE A 18 -10.23 -42.41 -16.09
N MET A 19 -9.90 -42.91 -14.89
CA MET A 19 -9.25 -42.08 -13.87
C MET A 19 -7.92 -41.50 -14.35
N PHE A 20 -7.10 -42.31 -15.03
CA PHE A 20 -5.83 -41.87 -15.59
C PHE A 20 -6.04 -40.80 -16.67
N ALA A 21 -7.02 -41.00 -17.55
CA ALA A 21 -7.34 -39.98 -18.60
C ALA A 21 -7.79 -38.65 -17.99
N VAL A 22 -8.62 -38.66 -16.95
CA VAL A 22 -9.05 -37.47 -16.20
C VAL A 22 -7.83 -36.75 -15.58
N LEU A 23 -6.92 -37.53 -14.97
CA LEU A 23 -5.73 -36.98 -14.34
C LEU A 23 -4.80 -36.32 -15.37
N VAL A 24 -4.63 -36.92 -16.53
CA VAL A 24 -3.86 -36.34 -17.63
C VAL A 24 -4.49 -35.03 -18.12
N VAL A 25 -5.80 -34.97 -18.29
CA VAL A 25 -6.50 -33.75 -18.71
C VAL A 25 -6.34 -32.64 -17.67
N LEU A 26 -6.49 -32.97 -16.39
CA LEU A 26 -6.27 -32.00 -15.29
C LEU A 26 -4.84 -31.48 -15.25
N THR A 27 -3.86 -32.35 -15.46
CA THR A 27 -2.43 -31.97 -15.49
C THR A 27 -2.14 -31.03 -16.64
N ILE A 28 -2.64 -31.31 -17.84
CA ILE A 28 -2.50 -30.47 -19.02
C ILE A 28 -3.16 -29.10 -18.78
N ARG A 29 -4.36 -29.09 -18.21
CA ARG A 29 -5.07 -27.84 -17.88
C ARG A 29 -4.30 -27.01 -16.85
N TYR A 30 -3.74 -27.67 -15.84
CA TYR A 30 -2.95 -27.00 -14.80
C TYR A 30 -1.67 -26.39 -15.38
N ALA A 31 -0.97 -27.14 -16.22
CA ALA A 31 0.21 -26.62 -16.93
C ALA A 31 -0.13 -25.45 -17.83
N TYR A 32 -1.25 -25.52 -18.56
CA TYR A 32 -1.74 -24.41 -19.37
C TYR A 32 -2.00 -23.13 -18.55
N LEU A 33 -2.65 -23.26 -17.41
CA LEU A 33 -2.93 -22.13 -16.52
C LEU A 33 -1.64 -21.53 -15.95
N GLN A 34 -0.67 -22.36 -15.57
CA GLN A 34 0.58 -21.87 -15.00
C GLN A 34 1.49 -21.20 -16.02
N VAL A 35 1.63 -21.79 -17.22
CA VAL A 35 2.61 -21.33 -18.22
C VAL A 35 2.04 -20.20 -19.08
N ILE A 36 0.76 -20.30 -19.48
CA ILE A 36 0.18 -19.36 -20.46
C ILE A 36 -0.59 -18.23 -19.77
N GLN A 37 -1.25 -18.50 -18.66
CA GLN A 37 -2.05 -17.49 -17.95
C GLN A 37 -1.39 -16.98 -16.66
N GLY A 38 -0.25 -17.54 -16.27
CA GLY A 38 0.45 -17.17 -15.04
C GLY A 38 0.72 -15.67 -14.93
N ASP A 39 1.27 -15.07 -15.97
CA ASP A 39 1.59 -13.64 -15.99
C ASP A 39 0.34 -12.75 -15.96
N ALA A 40 -0.71 -13.13 -16.68
CA ALA A 40 -1.96 -12.38 -16.70
C ALA A 40 -2.71 -12.47 -15.36
N LEU A 41 -2.68 -13.64 -14.70
CA LEU A 41 -3.22 -13.80 -13.35
C LEU A 41 -2.40 -13.06 -12.30
N ALA A 42 -1.06 -13.08 -12.42
CA ALA A 42 -0.17 -12.35 -11.54
C ALA A 42 -0.35 -10.82 -11.68
N GLN A 43 -0.62 -10.33 -12.89
CA GLN A 43 -0.99 -8.93 -13.10
C GLN A 43 -2.32 -8.58 -12.44
N ARG A 44 -3.36 -9.39 -12.67
CA ARG A 44 -4.67 -9.17 -12.01
C ARG A 44 -4.59 -9.23 -10.49
N MET A 45 -3.77 -10.11 -9.93
CA MET A 45 -3.52 -10.15 -8.49
C MET A 45 -2.79 -8.90 -8.01
N ARG A 46 -1.83 -8.37 -8.76
CA ARG A 46 -1.16 -7.09 -8.44
C ARG A 46 -2.13 -5.92 -8.51
N ASP A 47 -3.01 -5.89 -9.50
CA ASP A 47 -4.03 -4.85 -9.65
C ASP A 47 -5.12 -4.93 -8.55
N GLN A 48 -5.43 -6.12 -8.06
CA GLN A 48 -6.39 -6.34 -6.97
C GLN A 48 -5.76 -6.23 -5.57
N SER A 49 -4.48 -6.55 -5.44
CA SER A 49 -3.75 -6.52 -4.14
C SER A 49 -2.82 -5.32 -4.04
N GLY A 50 -3.00 -4.31 -4.87
CA GLY A 50 -2.08 -3.24 -5.22
C GLY A 50 -1.60 -2.31 -4.10
N TYR A 51 -1.58 -2.78 -2.87
CA TYR A 51 -0.88 -2.08 -1.80
C TYR A 51 0.56 -2.59 -1.69
N GLU A 52 1.44 -2.08 -2.53
CA GLU A 52 2.87 -2.21 -2.32
C GLU A 52 3.25 -1.35 -1.10
N PHE A 53 3.20 -1.93 0.08
CA PHE A 53 3.71 -1.28 1.29
C PHE A 53 5.23 -1.15 1.16
N ARG A 54 5.70 -0.07 0.57
CA ARG A 54 7.11 0.30 0.69
C ARG A 54 7.35 0.75 2.12
N ILE A 55 8.05 -0.06 2.88
CA ILE A 55 8.61 0.38 4.16
C ILE A 55 9.70 1.39 3.82
N GLN A 56 9.36 2.67 3.84
CA GLN A 56 10.36 3.73 3.71
C GLN A 56 11.21 3.74 4.98
N SER A 57 12.51 3.58 4.82
CA SER A 57 13.46 3.85 5.89
C SER A 57 13.48 5.36 6.13
N LEU A 58 13.51 5.78 7.41
CA LEU A 58 13.65 7.19 7.76
C LEU A 58 15.03 7.70 7.32
N ARG A 59 15.06 8.89 6.70
CA ARG A 59 16.32 9.58 6.41
C ARG A 59 17.06 9.90 7.72
N GLY A 60 18.39 9.78 7.70
CA GLY A 60 19.25 10.14 8.83
C GLY A 60 19.09 11.60 9.23
N ALA A 61 19.29 11.90 10.51
CA ALA A 61 19.31 13.27 10.99
C ALA A 61 20.54 14.03 10.45
N ILE A 62 20.34 15.31 10.09
CA ILE A 62 21.43 16.24 9.81
C ILE A 62 21.67 17.04 11.08
N LEU A 63 22.89 16.98 11.58
CA LEU A 63 23.29 17.63 12.82
C LEU A 63 24.34 18.71 12.57
N ASP A 64 24.39 19.72 13.42
CA ASP A 64 25.48 20.66 13.46
C ASP A 64 26.72 20.07 14.14
N ARG A 65 27.84 20.83 14.18
CA ARG A 65 29.09 20.41 14.85
C ARG A 65 28.96 20.15 16.36
N ASN A 66 27.88 20.62 17.00
CA ASN A 66 27.61 20.46 18.43
C ASN A 66 26.59 19.34 18.67
N GLY A 67 26.13 18.65 17.61
CA GLY A 67 25.13 17.59 17.69
C GLY A 67 23.69 18.11 17.77
N LYS A 68 23.44 19.41 17.48
CA LYS A 68 22.10 19.97 17.44
C LYS A 68 21.43 19.60 16.11
N GLU A 69 20.18 19.21 16.16
CA GLU A 69 19.40 18.80 14.99
C GLU A 69 19.09 19.99 14.06
N LEU A 70 19.48 19.84 12.79
CA LEU A 70 19.17 20.77 11.72
C LEU A 70 18.06 20.24 10.82
N ALA A 71 18.01 18.92 10.61
CA ALA A 71 16.92 18.23 9.92
C ALA A 71 16.72 16.84 10.51
N VAL A 72 15.48 16.46 10.78
CA VAL A 72 15.10 15.16 11.32
C VAL A 72 13.88 14.60 10.60
N SER A 73 13.78 13.27 10.50
CA SER A 73 12.60 12.61 9.92
C SER A 73 11.82 11.92 11.01
N ASN A 74 10.51 12.11 11.00
CA ASN A 74 9.58 11.42 11.87
C ASN A 74 8.55 10.65 11.02
N MET A 75 8.04 9.54 11.57
CA MET A 75 6.92 8.84 10.97
C MET A 75 5.62 9.58 11.28
N THR A 76 4.88 9.91 10.23
CA THR A 76 3.53 10.47 10.32
C THR A 76 2.52 9.52 9.68
N LYS A 77 1.25 9.85 9.79
CA LYS A 77 0.17 9.11 9.16
C LYS A 77 -0.38 9.91 7.99
N SER A 78 -0.67 9.22 6.90
CA SER A 78 -1.38 9.77 5.74
C SER A 78 -2.70 9.03 5.59
N LEU A 79 -3.77 9.77 5.33
CA LEU A 79 -5.11 9.23 5.13
C LEU A 79 -5.31 8.86 3.67
N PHE A 80 -5.78 7.65 3.44
CA PHE A 80 -6.24 7.19 2.13
C PHE A 80 -7.67 6.69 2.19
N ILE A 81 -8.31 6.66 1.05
CA ILE A 81 -9.66 6.13 0.84
C ILE A 81 -9.63 5.07 -0.26
N ASP A 82 -10.47 4.04 -0.12
CA ASP A 82 -10.77 3.06 -1.16
C ASP A 82 -12.13 3.37 -1.79
N PRO A 83 -12.16 4.06 -2.95
CA PRO A 83 -13.41 4.41 -3.62
C PRO A 83 -14.31 3.23 -3.94
N ASN A 84 -13.75 2.05 -4.25
CA ASN A 84 -14.56 0.88 -4.56
C ASN A 84 -15.40 0.46 -3.35
N HIS A 85 -14.80 0.37 -2.17
CA HIS A 85 -15.51 0.05 -0.95
C HIS A 85 -16.48 1.15 -0.49
N VAL A 86 -16.17 2.42 -0.81
CA VAL A 86 -17.11 3.53 -0.55
C VAL A 86 -18.41 3.30 -1.33
N TYR A 87 -18.32 3.06 -2.65
CA TYR A 87 -19.51 2.85 -3.48
C TYR A 87 -20.29 1.57 -3.16
N GLU A 88 -19.62 0.57 -2.56
CA GLU A 88 -20.28 -0.69 -2.18
C GLU A 88 -21.05 -0.58 -0.87
N SER A 89 -20.56 0.19 0.10
CA SER A 89 -21.02 0.10 1.49
C SER A 89 -21.46 1.43 2.09
N HIS A 90 -21.07 2.56 1.52
CA HIS A 90 -21.27 3.88 2.12
C HIS A 90 -21.76 4.94 1.12
N ASP A 91 -22.26 6.05 1.64
CA ASP A 91 -22.58 7.25 0.85
C ASP A 91 -21.35 8.16 0.78
N PRO A 92 -20.80 8.43 -0.41
CA PRO A 92 -19.67 9.34 -0.60
C PRO A 92 -19.88 10.72 0.04
N ALA A 93 -21.10 11.27 -0.04
CA ALA A 93 -21.41 12.58 0.52
C ALA A 93 -21.36 12.58 2.06
N ALA A 94 -21.79 11.50 2.69
CA ALA A 94 -21.73 11.37 4.14
C ALA A 94 -20.26 11.30 4.63
N ILE A 95 -19.40 10.53 3.95
CA ILE A 95 -17.97 10.46 4.27
C ILE A 95 -17.30 11.82 4.09
N ALA A 96 -17.58 12.51 2.98
CA ALA A 96 -17.03 13.84 2.72
C ALA A 96 -17.45 14.85 3.81
N ALA A 97 -18.72 14.88 4.18
CA ALA A 97 -19.22 15.79 5.22
C ALA A 97 -18.62 15.51 6.62
N ASP A 98 -18.39 14.23 6.96
CA ASP A 98 -17.82 13.84 8.25
C ASP A 98 -16.30 14.09 8.35
N ILE A 99 -15.55 13.91 7.25
CA ILE A 99 -14.09 13.97 7.25
C ILE A 99 -13.55 15.37 6.90
N ALA A 100 -14.18 16.09 5.98
CA ALA A 100 -13.70 17.39 5.48
C ALA A 100 -13.40 18.40 6.62
N PRO A 101 -14.31 18.63 7.61
CA PRO A 101 -14.07 19.61 8.67
C PRO A 101 -12.91 19.21 9.60
N VAL A 102 -12.61 17.92 9.70
CA VAL A 102 -11.58 17.39 10.61
C VAL A 102 -10.18 17.61 10.04
N ILE A 103 -10.02 17.50 8.72
CA ILE A 103 -8.71 17.60 8.04
C ILE A 103 -8.51 18.94 7.34
N GLY A 104 -9.52 19.85 7.41
CA GLY A 104 -9.45 21.19 6.83
C GLY A 104 -9.51 21.19 5.30
N LEU A 105 -10.09 20.18 4.68
CA LEU A 105 -10.43 20.13 3.26
C LEU A 105 -11.90 20.50 3.04
N THR A 106 -12.26 20.75 1.78
CA THR A 106 -13.65 20.92 1.38
C THR A 106 -14.29 19.56 1.09
N GLU A 107 -15.61 19.44 1.29
CA GLU A 107 -16.36 18.23 0.91
C GLU A 107 -16.18 17.88 -0.56
N GLN A 108 -16.07 18.91 -1.42
CA GLN A 108 -15.92 18.74 -2.86
C GLN A 108 -14.56 18.09 -3.21
N GLU A 109 -13.48 18.48 -2.54
CA GLU A 109 -12.16 17.87 -2.77
C GLU A 109 -12.18 16.37 -2.45
N ILE A 110 -12.83 15.98 -1.35
CA ILE A 110 -12.96 14.55 -0.98
C ILE A 110 -13.84 13.80 -1.99
N LEU A 111 -14.93 14.41 -2.46
CA LEU A 111 -15.79 13.82 -3.49
C LEU A 111 -15.04 13.65 -4.81
N ASP A 112 -14.21 14.61 -5.18
CA ASP A 112 -13.37 14.53 -6.38
C ASP A 112 -12.34 13.40 -6.25
N ASP A 113 -11.72 13.22 -5.07
CA ASP A 113 -10.83 12.11 -4.78
C ASP A 113 -11.54 10.75 -4.90
N ILE A 114 -12.76 10.63 -4.35
CA ILE A 114 -13.57 9.41 -4.48
C ILE A 114 -13.94 9.16 -5.95
N ALA A 115 -14.24 10.22 -6.73
CA ALA A 115 -14.61 10.11 -8.13
C ALA A 115 -13.46 9.64 -9.04
N VAL A 116 -12.20 9.75 -8.61
CA VAL A 116 -11.04 9.17 -9.32
C VAL A 116 -11.23 7.66 -9.50
N GLY A 117 -11.86 6.99 -8.53
CA GLY A 117 -12.09 5.55 -8.55
C GLY A 117 -10.82 4.75 -8.23
N GLY A 118 -10.95 3.41 -8.25
CA GLY A 118 -9.86 2.50 -7.89
C GLY A 118 -9.90 2.07 -6.43
N GLY A 119 -8.90 1.30 -6.00
CA GLY A 119 -8.83 0.76 -4.63
C GLY A 119 -8.00 1.60 -3.67
N PHE A 120 -7.41 2.73 -4.13
CA PHE A 120 -6.55 3.55 -3.28
C PHE A 120 -6.42 4.96 -3.85
N VAL A 121 -6.83 5.95 -3.06
CA VAL A 121 -6.64 7.38 -3.37
C VAL A 121 -6.20 8.09 -2.10
N TRP A 122 -5.19 8.95 -2.20
CA TRP A 122 -4.78 9.80 -1.10
C TRP A 122 -5.78 10.91 -0.86
N VAL A 123 -6.26 11.05 0.37
CA VAL A 123 -7.12 12.16 0.78
C VAL A 123 -6.29 13.28 1.38
N LYS A 124 -5.43 12.95 2.36
CA LYS A 124 -4.48 13.91 2.92
C LYS A 124 -3.22 13.20 3.40
N ARG A 125 -2.09 13.68 2.91
CA ARG A 125 -0.77 13.15 3.28
C ARG A 125 -0.18 13.88 4.47
N GLN A 126 0.63 13.17 5.25
CA GLN A 126 1.41 13.70 6.36
C GLN A 126 0.57 14.49 7.38
N LEU A 127 -0.53 13.88 7.86
CA LEU A 127 -1.41 14.43 8.88
C LEU A 127 -0.62 14.87 10.13
N GLU A 128 -1.05 15.96 10.73
CA GLU A 128 -0.61 16.30 12.08
C GLU A 128 -1.25 15.37 13.11
N HIS A 129 -0.64 15.25 14.27
CA HIS A 129 -1.07 14.30 15.31
C HIS A 129 -2.53 14.51 15.72
N GLU A 130 -2.95 15.76 15.86
CA GLU A 130 -4.31 16.13 16.24
C GLU A 130 -5.33 15.73 15.16
N GLU A 131 -5.02 15.97 13.90
CA GLU A 131 -5.85 15.57 12.75
C GLU A 131 -6.00 14.05 12.68
N TYR A 132 -4.89 13.32 12.86
CA TYR A 132 -4.90 11.86 12.87
C TYR A 132 -5.83 11.29 13.95
N GLU A 133 -5.72 11.75 15.19
CA GLU A 133 -6.57 11.25 16.29
C GLU A 133 -8.05 11.62 16.08
N ALA A 134 -8.33 12.80 15.53
CA ALA A 134 -9.69 13.22 15.23
C ALA A 134 -10.31 12.37 14.10
N VAL A 135 -9.60 12.16 12.99
CA VAL A 135 -10.05 11.29 11.89
C VAL A 135 -10.23 9.86 12.35
N ARG A 136 -9.30 9.33 13.14
CA ARG A 136 -9.39 7.98 13.70
C ARG A 136 -10.65 7.80 14.55
N THR A 137 -11.02 8.83 15.30
CA THR A 137 -12.25 8.81 16.11
C THR A 137 -13.49 8.75 15.22
N VAL A 138 -13.56 9.59 14.17
CA VAL A 138 -14.67 9.59 13.21
C VAL A 138 -14.77 8.22 12.51
N ILE A 139 -13.66 7.67 12.01
CA ILE A 139 -13.63 6.36 11.36
C ILE A 139 -14.20 5.27 12.27
N ARG A 140 -13.83 5.28 13.55
CA ARG A 140 -14.31 4.29 14.53
C ARG A 140 -15.79 4.46 14.86
N GLU A 141 -16.25 5.71 15.04
CA GLU A 141 -17.64 6.01 15.43
C GLU A 141 -18.63 5.78 14.31
N LYS A 142 -18.23 6.08 13.08
CA LYS A 142 -19.05 5.94 11.88
C LYS A 142 -18.91 4.60 11.16
N GLY A 143 -17.89 3.81 11.53
CA GLY A 143 -17.66 2.49 10.95
C GLY A 143 -17.00 2.50 9.59
N TYR A 144 -16.22 3.54 9.23
CA TYR A 144 -15.58 3.71 7.93
C TYR A 144 -14.24 2.94 7.78
N SER A 145 -13.96 1.97 8.66
CA SER A 145 -12.68 1.22 8.67
C SER A 145 -12.48 0.27 7.49
N ASP A 146 -13.51 0.03 6.71
CA ASP A 146 -13.48 -0.78 5.48
C ASP A 146 -13.06 0.04 4.24
N CYS A 147 -13.33 1.34 4.23
CA CYS A 147 -13.05 2.23 3.10
C CYS A 147 -11.99 3.31 3.38
N LEU A 148 -11.71 3.62 4.65
CA LEU A 148 -10.71 4.61 5.07
C LEU A 148 -9.58 3.93 5.86
N GLY A 149 -8.34 4.31 5.55
CA GLY A 149 -7.18 3.77 6.24
C GLY A 149 -6.03 4.76 6.36
N PHE A 150 -5.06 4.37 7.18
CA PHE A 150 -3.85 5.17 7.39
C PHE A 150 -2.61 4.43 6.92
N GLN A 151 -1.76 5.14 6.21
CA GLN A 151 -0.43 4.66 5.83
C GLN A 151 0.64 5.47 6.55
N ASN A 152 1.73 4.78 6.97
CA ASN A 152 2.88 5.45 7.53
C ASN A 152 3.68 6.11 6.42
N GLU A 153 4.03 7.38 6.61
CA GLU A 153 4.92 8.12 5.74
C GLU A 153 5.98 8.86 6.54
N ALA A 154 7.17 9.02 5.96
CA ALA A 154 8.21 9.86 6.53
C ALA A 154 7.88 11.33 6.29
N LYS A 155 8.01 12.17 7.33
CA LYS A 155 7.93 13.62 7.23
C LYS A 155 9.22 14.23 7.72
N ARG A 156 9.82 15.07 6.90
CA ARG A 156 11.05 15.79 7.23
C ARG A 156 10.72 17.07 7.97
N TYR A 157 11.37 17.28 9.09
CA TYR A 157 11.25 18.50 9.91
C TYR A 157 12.57 19.25 9.98
N TYR A 158 12.48 20.57 9.96
CA TYR A 158 13.60 21.50 10.06
C TYR A 158 13.42 22.36 11.32
N PRO A 159 13.90 21.92 12.49
CA PRO A 159 13.60 22.55 13.78
C PRO A 159 14.05 24.01 13.90
N ASN A 160 14.96 24.45 13.03
CA ASN A 160 15.50 25.82 13.04
C ASN A 160 14.98 26.67 11.86
N ASP A 161 13.85 26.31 11.27
CA ASP A 161 13.17 27.01 10.16
C ASP A 161 14.14 27.35 9.01
N ALA A 162 14.36 28.65 8.76
CA ALA A 162 15.18 29.12 7.64
C ALA A 162 16.68 29.00 7.89
N LEU A 163 17.15 28.54 9.07
CA LEU A 163 18.58 28.47 9.37
C LEU A 163 19.28 27.48 8.39
N ALA A 164 20.23 28.02 7.65
CA ALA A 164 21.00 27.28 6.64
C ALA A 164 20.17 26.60 5.55
N ALA A 165 18.93 27.03 5.30
CA ALA A 165 18.02 26.41 4.34
C ALA A 165 18.64 26.23 2.94
N ASN A 166 19.43 27.21 2.46
CA ASN A 166 20.14 27.12 1.17
C ASN A 166 21.25 26.04 1.16
N VAL A 167 21.80 25.71 2.33
CA VAL A 167 22.86 24.69 2.47
C VAL A 167 22.25 23.33 2.69
N ILE A 168 21.29 23.21 3.60
CA ILE A 168 20.62 21.94 3.94
C ILE A 168 19.77 21.48 2.76
N GLY A 169 19.00 22.40 2.16
CA GLY A 169 18.04 22.10 1.13
C GLY A 169 16.70 21.62 1.71
N PHE A 170 15.94 20.90 0.90
CA PHE A 170 14.63 20.39 1.26
C PHE A 170 14.34 19.08 0.51
N VAL A 171 13.34 18.34 0.97
CA VAL A 171 12.88 17.09 0.37
C VAL A 171 11.47 17.22 -0.20
N SER A 172 11.15 16.38 -1.20
CA SER A 172 9.78 16.24 -1.72
C SER A 172 8.89 15.45 -0.77
N LEU A 173 7.59 15.36 -1.09
CA LEU A 173 6.65 14.49 -0.37
C LEU A 173 7.02 13.00 -0.45
N GLU A 174 7.75 12.60 -1.49
CA GLU A 174 8.27 11.23 -1.66
C GLU A 174 9.62 11.02 -0.97
N ASP A 175 10.01 11.94 -0.07
CA ASP A 175 11.26 11.91 0.69
C ASP A 175 12.53 11.94 -0.20
N LYS A 176 12.47 12.59 -1.39
CA LYS A 176 13.60 12.80 -2.29
C LYS A 176 14.21 14.16 -2.05
N GLY A 177 15.53 14.21 -1.93
CA GLY A 177 16.28 15.47 -1.80
C GLY A 177 16.21 16.32 -3.06
N LEU A 178 15.70 17.56 -2.96
CA LEU A 178 15.54 18.47 -4.08
C LEU A 178 16.63 19.57 -4.14
N GLY A 179 17.41 19.74 -3.06
CA GLY A 179 18.46 20.74 -3.02
C GLY A 179 19.45 20.55 -1.88
N GLY A 180 20.58 21.25 -1.92
CA GLY A 180 21.57 21.28 -0.85
C GLY A 180 22.16 19.92 -0.46
N VAL A 181 22.42 19.76 0.83
CA VAL A 181 22.95 18.52 1.43
C VAL A 181 21.94 17.39 1.27
N GLU A 182 20.63 17.67 1.36
CA GLU A 182 19.57 16.66 1.18
C GLU A 182 19.65 16.00 -0.20
N HIS A 183 19.87 16.80 -1.26
CA HIS A 183 20.04 16.28 -2.61
C HIS A 183 21.38 15.56 -2.80
N ALA A 184 22.47 16.09 -2.22
CA ALA A 184 23.79 15.48 -2.34
C ALA A 184 23.89 14.10 -1.68
N LEU A 185 23.09 13.84 -0.65
CA LEU A 185 23.03 12.56 0.08
C LEU A 185 21.95 11.60 -0.45
N ASP A 186 21.08 12.06 -1.34
CA ASP A 186 19.97 11.29 -1.89
C ASP A 186 20.40 10.04 -2.69
N PRO A 187 21.49 10.06 -3.49
CA PRO A 187 21.92 8.89 -4.27
C PRO A 187 22.58 7.78 -3.44
N LEU A 188 22.72 7.95 -2.12
CA LEU A 188 23.16 6.84 -1.28
C LEU A 188 22.01 5.83 -1.25
N PRO A 189 22.26 4.56 -1.69
CA PRO A 189 21.21 3.57 -1.71
C PRO A 189 20.60 3.42 -0.32
N GLU A 190 19.30 3.13 -0.25
CA GLU A 190 18.46 3.00 0.94
C GLU A 190 18.97 1.99 2.00
N GLN A 191 20.24 1.70 2.00
CA GLN A 191 20.92 0.83 2.94
C GLN A 191 21.51 1.66 4.06
N CYS A 192 20.75 1.72 5.16
CA CYS A 192 21.26 1.80 6.51
C CYS A 192 22.51 2.68 6.68
N VAL A 193 22.34 3.96 6.92
CA VAL A 193 23.41 4.75 7.54
C VAL A 193 23.57 4.19 8.97
N ILE A 194 24.45 3.23 9.11
CA ILE A 194 24.95 2.82 10.43
C ILE A 194 25.70 4.03 11.00
N VAL A 195 25.05 4.75 11.86
CA VAL A 195 25.73 5.72 12.72
C VAL A 195 26.65 4.89 13.64
N ARG A 196 27.92 4.79 13.27
CA ARG A 196 28.93 4.36 14.25
C ARG A 196 29.05 5.45 15.30
N LYS A 197 28.81 5.05 16.54
CA LYS A 197 29.21 5.78 17.74
C LYS A 197 30.71 6.09 17.72
#